data_c105d91c3c0f470804a0599b1ea75b52
#
_entry.id   c105d91c3c0f470804a0599b1ea75b52
#
_cell.length_a   1.000
_cell.length_b   1.000
_cell.length_c   1.000
_cell.angle_alpha   90.00
_cell.angle_beta   90.00
_cell.angle_gamma   90.00
#
_symmetry.space_group_name_H-M   'P 1'
#
loop_
_entity.id
_entity.type
_entity.pdbx_description
1 polymer ?
#
loop_
_entity_poly.entity_id
_entity_poly.type
_entity_poly.pdbx_seq_one_letter_code
_entity_poly.pdbx_strand_id
1 'polypeptide(L)'
;MINTEDTIVACSSPPGSGAVSCIRVSGKSCSELFKNISGYEMSHKEVSLCEIQLKEGFKEKCVLTSFIAPNSYTGEDVIEISCHGNPLIVELIISKLNDLGCRNAEPGEFTMRSYLNEKISLVEAETIADLITAESFEKLKAISKSLSGDFEKELKEAVLKLKKIRTKIEGEIDFNDQDTEINISSTKTEIK
;
A
#
# COMPACT_ATOMS: atom_id res chain seq x y z
N MET A 1 9.32 -16.57 -2.92
CA MET A 1 8.27 -15.75 -3.54
C MET A 1 7.19 -15.58 -2.50
N ILE A 2 6.77 -14.34 -2.23
CA ILE A 2 5.65 -14.08 -1.32
C ILE A 2 4.38 -14.55 -2.02
N ASN A 3 3.59 -15.36 -1.32
CA ASN A 3 2.30 -15.81 -1.83
C ASN A 3 1.29 -14.67 -1.66
N THR A 4 0.77 -14.10 -2.74
CA THR A 4 -0.25 -13.04 -2.71
C THR A 4 -1.69 -13.58 -2.72
N GLU A 5 -1.85 -14.91 -2.74
CA GLU A 5 -3.17 -15.55 -2.75
C GLU A 5 -3.75 -15.77 -1.34
N ASP A 6 -2.92 -15.68 -0.31
CA ASP A 6 -3.30 -15.89 1.08
C ASP A 6 -3.86 -14.62 1.74
N THR A 7 -4.60 -14.81 2.82
CA THR A 7 -5.09 -13.71 3.66
C THR A 7 -4.10 -13.43 4.76
N ILE A 8 -3.69 -12.17 4.89
CA ILE A 8 -2.69 -11.72 5.84
C ILE A 8 -3.27 -10.88 6.95
N VAL A 9 -2.62 -10.93 8.12
CA VAL A 9 -3.00 -10.15 9.30
C VAL A 9 -1.78 -9.52 9.97
N ALA A 10 -1.91 -8.29 10.43
CA ALA A 10 -0.95 -7.66 11.34
C ALA A 10 -1.58 -6.54 12.16
N CYS A 11 -0.95 -6.21 13.28
CA CYS A 11 -1.24 -4.97 14.00
C CYS A 11 -0.63 -3.80 13.22
N SER A 12 -1.45 -2.83 12.85
CA SER A 12 -1.04 -1.62 12.12
C SER A 12 -0.71 -0.46 13.05
N SER A 13 -1.05 -0.56 14.34
CA SER A 13 -0.67 0.41 15.37
C SER A 13 0.76 0.14 15.88
N PRO A 14 1.47 1.16 16.39
CA PRO A 14 2.75 0.96 17.06
C PRO A 14 2.64 -0.06 18.21
N PRO A 15 3.71 -0.83 18.48
CA PRO A 15 3.72 -1.77 19.61
C PRO A 15 3.66 -1.02 20.95
N GLY A 16 3.03 -1.64 21.95
CA GLY A 16 2.91 -1.10 23.30
C GLY A 16 1.46 -0.95 23.75
N SER A 17 1.28 -0.37 24.96
CA SER A 17 -0.04 -0.14 25.53
C SER A 17 -0.59 1.22 25.13
N GLY A 18 -1.85 1.27 24.70
CA GLY A 18 -2.55 2.49 24.32
C GLY A 18 -4.06 2.38 24.53
N ALA A 19 -4.82 3.39 24.15
CA ALA A 19 -6.27 3.33 24.26
C ALA A 19 -6.87 2.39 23.20
N VAL A 20 -6.35 2.44 21.98
CA VAL A 20 -6.83 1.65 20.83
C VAL A 20 -5.66 1.09 20.06
N SER A 21 -5.82 -0.15 19.60
CA SER A 21 -4.97 -0.77 18.58
C SER A 21 -5.81 -1.14 17.36
N CYS A 22 -5.20 -1.05 16.18
CA CYS A 22 -5.81 -1.41 14.91
C CYS A 22 -5.11 -2.64 14.33
N ILE A 23 -5.85 -3.71 14.11
CA ILE A 23 -5.40 -4.93 13.43
C ILE A 23 -5.99 -4.91 12.03
N ARG A 24 -5.15 -5.08 11.01
CA ARG A 24 -5.57 -5.12 9.61
C ARG A 24 -5.47 -6.52 9.05
N VAL A 25 -6.49 -6.92 8.33
CA VAL A 25 -6.57 -8.18 7.57
C VAL A 25 -6.78 -7.83 6.11
N SER A 26 -6.07 -8.49 5.19
CA SER A 26 -6.22 -8.29 3.74
C SER A 26 -6.13 -9.60 3.00
N GLY A 27 -7.02 -9.82 2.04
CA GLY A 27 -7.01 -10.99 1.17
C GLY A 27 -8.38 -11.61 0.94
N LYS A 28 -8.39 -12.74 0.24
CA LYS A 28 -9.60 -13.37 -0.29
C LYS A 28 -10.59 -13.88 0.78
N SER A 29 -10.11 -14.26 1.96
CA SER A 29 -10.95 -14.78 3.04
C SER A 29 -11.60 -13.69 3.91
N CYS A 30 -11.38 -12.40 3.63
CA CYS A 30 -11.92 -11.32 4.46
C CYS A 30 -13.44 -11.37 4.60
N SER A 31 -14.18 -11.64 3.52
CA SER A 31 -15.64 -11.69 3.57
C SER A 31 -16.15 -12.78 4.52
N GLU A 32 -15.54 -13.98 4.47
CA GLU A 32 -15.89 -15.09 5.36
C GLU A 32 -15.48 -14.78 6.81
N LEU A 33 -14.29 -14.23 7.02
CA LEU A 33 -13.81 -13.82 8.35
C LEU A 33 -14.72 -12.76 8.97
N PHE A 34 -15.12 -11.75 8.19
CA PHE A 34 -16.03 -10.71 8.65
C PHE A 34 -17.34 -11.31 9.13
N LYS A 35 -17.95 -12.21 8.33
CA LYS A 35 -19.17 -12.92 8.68
C LYS A 35 -19.01 -13.77 9.94
N ASN A 36 -17.90 -14.50 10.07
CA ASN A 36 -17.63 -15.35 11.23
C ASN A 36 -17.45 -14.54 12.53
N ILE A 37 -16.95 -13.32 12.44
CA ILE A 37 -16.69 -12.46 13.60
C ILE A 37 -17.92 -11.62 13.96
N SER A 38 -18.55 -10.97 12.98
CA SER A 38 -19.64 -10.02 13.19
C SER A 38 -21.04 -10.67 13.18
N GLY A 39 -21.18 -11.83 12.52
CA GLY A 39 -22.47 -12.45 12.22
C GLY A 39 -23.20 -11.85 11.02
N TYR A 40 -22.62 -10.85 10.35
CA TYR A 40 -23.20 -10.15 9.21
C TYR A 40 -22.41 -10.38 7.92
N GLU A 41 -23.04 -10.15 6.78
CA GLU A 41 -22.34 -10.14 5.49
C GLU A 41 -21.50 -8.87 5.38
N MET A 42 -20.31 -9.01 4.78
CA MET A 42 -19.40 -7.88 4.58
C MET A 42 -19.94 -6.92 3.50
N SER A 43 -20.02 -5.61 3.81
CA SER A 43 -20.35 -4.57 2.84
C SER A 43 -19.30 -3.47 2.84
N HIS A 44 -19.26 -2.66 1.76
CA HIS A 44 -18.21 -1.64 1.60
C HIS A 44 -18.41 -0.48 2.56
N LYS A 45 -17.34 -0.12 3.30
CA LYS A 45 -17.32 0.93 4.32
C LYS A 45 -18.35 0.74 5.45
N GLU A 46 -18.65 -0.51 5.74
CA GLU A 46 -19.48 -0.85 6.89
C GLU A 46 -18.66 -0.76 8.18
N VAL A 47 -19.30 -0.22 9.20
CA VAL A 47 -18.75 -0.16 10.56
C VAL A 47 -19.70 -0.92 11.49
N SER A 48 -19.18 -1.98 12.09
CA SER A 48 -19.96 -2.86 12.99
C SER A 48 -19.29 -2.97 14.35
N LEU A 49 -20.08 -2.80 15.42
CA LEU A 49 -19.63 -3.12 16.77
C LEU A 49 -19.88 -4.60 17.02
N CYS A 50 -18.85 -5.33 17.40
CA CYS A 50 -18.95 -6.76 17.68
C CYS A 50 -18.18 -7.18 18.94
N GLU A 51 -18.44 -8.39 19.41
CA GLU A 51 -17.66 -9.05 20.47
C GLU A 51 -16.92 -10.24 19.89
N ILE A 52 -15.58 -10.18 19.97
CA ILE A 52 -14.74 -11.32 19.58
C ILE A 52 -14.54 -12.21 20.81
N GLN A 53 -15.01 -13.46 20.72
CA GLN A 53 -14.76 -14.46 21.75
C GLN A 53 -13.30 -14.90 21.66
N LEU A 54 -12.53 -14.65 22.69
CA LEU A 54 -11.12 -15.05 22.84
C LEU A 54 -10.99 -16.27 23.77
N LYS A 55 -9.81 -16.50 24.33
CA LYS A 55 -9.55 -17.65 25.21
C LYS A 55 -10.28 -17.53 26.56
N GLU A 56 -10.55 -18.66 27.18
CA GLU A 56 -11.08 -18.77 28.56
C GLU A 56 -12.36 -17.98 28.83
N GLY A 57 -13.19 -17.78 27.79
CA GLY A 57 -14.46 -17.05 27.94
C GLY A 57 -14.32 -15.54 27.93
N PHE A 58 -13.09 -14.99 27.80
CA PHE A 58 -12.88 -13.56 27.64
C PHE A 58 -13.40 -13.10 26.29
N LYS A 59 -14.15 -12.00 26.33
CA LYS A 59 -14.69 -11.35 25.13
C LYS A 59 -14.13 -9.95 24.99
N GLU A 60 -13.68 -9.62 23.80
CA GLU A 60 -13.23 -8.28 23.47
C GLU A 60 -14.27 -7.57 22.61
N LYS A 61 -14.62 -6.33 22.99
CA LYS A 61 -15.47 -5.46 22.18
C LYS A 61 -14.62 -4.73 21.16
N CYS A 62 -14.94 -4.93 19.90
CA CYS A 62 -14.19 -4.38 18.77
C CYS A 62 -15.11 -3.61 17.83
N VAL A 63 -14.54 -2.65 17.15
CA VAL A 63 -15.14 -2.03 15.96
C VAL A 63 -14.52 -2.65 14.73
N LEU A 64 -15.32 -3.26 13.88
CA LEU A 64 -14.92 -3.76 12.58
C LEU A 64 -15.24 -2.72 11.52
N THR A 65 -14.29 -2.43 10.65
CA THR A 65 -14.49 -1.62 9.45
C THR A 65 -14.10 -2.46 8.23
N SER A 66 -14.97 -2.51 7.23
CA SER A 66 -14.77 -3.32 6.03
C SER A 66 -14.62 -2.48 4.77
N PHE A 67 -13.72 -2.92 3.89
CA PHE A 67 -13.47 -2.30 2.59
C PHE A 67 -13.44 -3.40 1.54
N ILE A 68 -14.35 -3.32 0.56
CA ILE A 68 -14.44 -4.29 -0.55
C ILE A 68 -13.52 -3.85 -1.69
N ALA A 69 -12.84 -4.82 -2.28
CA ALA A 69 -12.02 -4.63 -3.47
C ALA A 69 -12.81 -3.96 -4.62
N PRO A 70 -12.20 -3.12 -5.43
CA PRO A 70 -10.82 -2.62 -5.35
C PRO A 70 -10.68 -1.39 -4.42
N ASN A 71 -11.70 -0.98 -3.69
CA ASN A 71 -11.77 0.28 -2.94
C ASN A 71 -11.24 0.13 -1.51
N SER A 72 -10.06 -0.43 -1.37
CA SER A 72 -9.32 -0.64 -0.12
C SER A 72 -7.88 -0.14 -0.24
N TYR A 73 -7.12 -0.20 0.83
CA TYR A 73 -5.69 0.15 0.82
C TYR A 73 -4.87 -0.77 -0.09
N THR A 74 -5.07 -2.08 0.02
CA THR A 74 -4.31 -3.08 -0.77
C THR A 74 -4.90 -3.36 -2.14
N GLY A 75 -6.13 -2.87 -2.43
CA GLY A 75 -6.89 -3.28 -3.62
C GLY A 75 -7.59 -4.64 -3.47
N GLU A 76 -7.36 -5.36 -2.36
CA GLU A 76 -8.05 -6.59 -1.97
C GLU A 76 -9.22 -6.26 -1.01
N ASP A 77 -9.99 -7.25 -0.60
CA ASP A 77 -10.88 -7.09 0.54
C ASP A 77 -10.06 -6.88 1.82
N VAL A 78 -10.46 -5.89 2.62
CA VAL A 78 -9.76 -5.51 3.85
C VAL A 78 -10.74 -5.38 5.00
N ILE A 79 -10.32 -5.88 6.17
CA ILE A 79 -10.98 -5.63 7.46
C ILE A 79 -10.01 -4.91 8.37
N GLU A 80 -10.48 -3.86 9.02
CA GLU A 80 -9.78 -3.25 10.14
C GLU A 80 -10.55 -3.51 11.44
N ILE A 81 -9.83 -4.05 12.43
CA ILE A 81 -10.36 -4.40 13.76
C ILE A 81 -9.75 -3.43 14.75
N SER A 82 -10.55 -2.49 15.23
CA SER A 82 -10.16 -1.59 16.31
C SER A 82 -10.55 -2.21 17.66
N CYS A 83 -9.58 -2.50 18.49
CA CYS A 83 -9.74 -3.11 19.82
C CYS A 83 -9.03 -2.26 20.89
N HIS A 84 -9.17 -2.63 22.19
CA HIS A 84 -8.37 -1.98 23.21
C HIS A 84 -6.87 -2.20 22.98
N GLY A 85 -6.08 -1.16 23.17
CA GLY A 85 -4.63 -1.14 22.93
C GLY A 85 -3.83 -1.88 24.00
N ASN A 86 -4.18 -3.13 24.25
CA ASN A 86 -3.44 -4.02 25.15
C ASN A 86 -2.69 -5.07 24.31
N PRO A 87 -1.36 -5.19 24.43
CA PRO A 87 -0.57 -6.13 23.63
C PRO A 87 -1.07 -7.58 23.69
N LEU A 88 -1.54 -8.03 24.86
CA LEU A 88 -2.08 -9.37 25.01
C LEU A 88 -3.40 -9.56 24.24
N ILE A 89 -4.29 -8.56 24.25
CA ILE A 89 -5.54 -8.59 23.48
C ILE A 89 -5.21 -8.66 21.98
N VAL A 90 -4.28 -7.85 21.51
CA VAL A 90 -3.83 -7.84 20.11
C VAL A 90 -3.28 -9.21 19.71
N GLU A 91 -2.42 -9.82 20.54
CA GLU A 91 -1.86 -11.16 20.31
C GLU A 91 -2.96 -12.23 20.23
N LEU A 92 -3.92 -12.21 21.16
CA LEU A 92 -5.04 -13.16 21.18
C LEU A 92 -5.93 -13.02 19.95
N ILE A 93 -6.20 -11.81 19.48
CA ILE A 93 -7.00 -11.59 18.26
C ILE A 93 -6.23 -12.10 17.04
N ILE A 94 -4.93 -11.78 16.90
CA ILE A 94 -4.10 -12.25 15.78
C ILE A 94 -4.00 -13.79 15.80
N SER A 95 -3.77 -14.39 16.98
CA SER A 95 -3.75 -15.86 17.11
C SER A 95 -5.06 -16.49 16.63
N LYS A 96 -6.20 -15.91 17.02
CA LYS A 96 -7.51 -16.40 16.56
C LYS A 96 -7.69 -16.26 15.04
N LEU A 97 -7.24 -15.17 14.45
CA LEU A 97 -7.30 -14.97 12.99
C LEU A 97 -6.39 -15.96 12.26
N ASN A 98 -5.23 -16.28 12.83
CA ASN A 98 -4.33 -17.31 12.29
C ASN A 98 -4.99 -18.70 12.36
N ASP A 99 -5.68 -19.02 13.45
CA ASP A 99 -6.45 -20.28 13.58
C ASP A 99 -7.60 -20.37 12.55
N LEU A 100 -8.07 -19.20 12.06
CA LEU A 100 -9.08 -19.09 10.99
C LEU A 100 -8.47 -19.04 9.59
N GLY A 101 -7.16 -19.29 9.45
CA GLY A 101 -6.47 -19.41 8.17
C GLY A 101 -5.74 -18.16 7.66
N CYS A 102 -5.66 -17.11 8.48
CA CYS A 102 -4.76 -15.98 8.16
C CYS A 102 -3.30 -16.35 8.39
N ARG A 103 -2.40 -15.69 7.68
CA ARG A 103 -0.97 -15.69 7.94
C ARG A 103 -0.54 -14.32 8.46
N ASN A 104 0.46 -14.29 9.34
CA ASN A 104 1.07 -13.03 9.72
C ASN A 104 1.68 -12.35 8.49
N ALA A 105 1.41 -11.05 8.33
CA ALA A 105 2.00 -10.25 7.27
C ALA A 105 3.50 -10.05 7.50
N GLU A 106 4.26 -10.07 6.41
CA GLU A 106 5.67 -9.66 6.43
C GLU A 106 5.77 -8.12 6.52
N PRO A 107 6.89 -7.57 7.03
CA PRO A 107 7.09 -6.14 7.07
C PRO A 107 6.90 -5.49 5.68
N GLY A 108 6.02 -4.48 5.61
CA GLY A 108 5.71 -3.77 4.36
C GLY A 108 4.77 -4.50 3.39
N GLU A 109 4.27 -5.70 3.73
CA GLU A 109 3.50 -6.54 2.81
C GLU A 109 2.18 -5.88 2.35
N PHE A 110 1.47 -5.16 3.21
CA PHE A 110 0.27 -4.43 2.79
C PHE A 110 0.57 -3.38 1.71
N THR A 111 1.66 -2.64 1.89
CA THR A 111 2.10 -1.64 0.91
C THR A 111 2.56 -2.29 -0.39
N MET A 112 3.27 -3.41 -0.30
CA MET A 112 3.68 -4.20 -1.46
C MET A 112 2.47 -4.70 -2.25
N ARG A 113 1.42 -5.23 -1.58
CA ARG A 113 0.18 -5.67 -2.24
C ARG A 113 -0.55 -4.49 -2.89
N SER A 114 -0.56 -3.33 -2.23
CA SER A 114 -1.10 -2.09 -2.80
C SER A 114 -0.41 -1.70 -4.11
N TYR A 115 0.92 -1.82 -4.16
CA TYR A 115 1.70 -1.60 -5.38
C TYR A 115 1.42 -2.65 -6.46
N LEU A 116 1.41 -3.95 -6.10
CA LEU A 116 1.13 -5.04 -7.05
C LEU A 116 -0.28 -4.96 -7.65
N ASN A 117 -1.25 -4.45 -6.89
CA ASN A 117 -2.62 -4.23 -7.33
C ASN A 117 -2.83 -2.84 -7.95
N GLU A 118 -1.76 -2.15 -8.33
CA GLU A 118 -1.77 -0.84 -9.01
C GLU A 118 -2.56 0.26 -8.26
N LYS A 119 -2.64 0.16 -6.92
CA LYS A 119 -3.29 1.17 -6.07
C LYS A 119 -2.39 2.37 -5.83
N ILE A 120 -1.09 2.12 -5.76
CA ILE A 120 -0.05 3.13 -5.57
C ILE A 120 1.11 2.86 -6.53
N SER A 121 1.86 3.90 -6.88
CA SER A 121 3.09 3.79 -7.65
C SER A 121 4.24 3.25 -6.77
N LEU A 122 5.34 2.82 -7.40
CA LEU A 122 6.54 2.41 -6.68
C LEU A 122 7.11 3.56 -5.83
N VAL A 123 7.11 4.78 -6.37
CA VAL A 123 7.57 5.98 -5.67
C VAL A 123 6.74 6.23 -4.41
N GLU A 124 5.41 6.11 -4.51
CA GLU A 124 4.52 6.24 -3.35
C GLU A 124 4.79 5.14 -2.31
N ALA A 125 4.97 3.88 -2.75
CA ALA A 125 5.25 2.75 -1.87
C ALA A 125 6.55 2.94 -1.06
N GLU A 126 7.63 3.39 -1.71
CA GLU A 126 8.92 3.69 -1.06
C GLU A 126 8.79 4.90 -0.11
N THR A 127 8.00 5.90 -0.49
CA THR A 127 7.83 7.13 0.28
C THR A 127 7.03 6.94 1.57
N ILE A 128 6.15 5.93 1.65
CA ILE A 128 5.34 5.64 2.86
C ILE A 128 6.22 5.35 4.08
N ALA A 129 7.29 4.59 3.92
CA ALA A 129 8.23 4.29 5.01
C ALA A 129 8.92 5.56 5.52
N ASP A 130 9.33 6.44 4.62
CA ASP A 130 9.91 7.73 4.94
C ASP A 130 8.93 8.66 5.66
N LEU A 131 7.66 8.65 5.25
CA LEU A 131 6.59 9.42 5.89
C LEU A 131 6.42 9.05 7.36
N ILE A 132 6.41 7.74 7.66
CA ILE A 132 6.22 7.23 9.03
C ILE A 132 7.41 7.61 9.93
N THR A 133 8.63 7.68 9.37
CA THR A 133 9.87 7.94 10.12
C THR A 133 10.33 9.40 10.05
N ALA A 134 9.54 10.29 9.48
CA ALA A 134 9.92 11.69 9.34
C ALA A 134 9.92 12.43 10.69
N GLU A 135 11.06 13.03 11.06
CA GLU A 135 11.26 13.74 12.33
C GLU A 135 11.21 15.27 12.19
N SER A 136 11.05 15.81 10.95
CA SER A 136 10.99 17.25 10.73
C SER A 136 9.85 17.63 9.76
N PHE A 137 9.34 18.85 9.92
CA PHE A 137 8.30 19.37 9.04
C PHE A 137 8.80 19.56 7.61
N GLU A 138 10.06 19.94 7.42
CA GLU A 138 10.69 20.09 6.12
C GLU A 138 10.73 18.73 5.39
N LYS A 139 11.08 17.64 6.11
CA LYS A 139 11.05 16.28 5.56
C LYS A 139 9.63 15.88 5.19
N LEU A 140 8.64 16.11 6.06
CA LEU A 140 7.23 15.85 5.76
C LEU A 140 6.74 16.59 4.51
N LYS A 141 7.13 17.87 4.35
CA LYS A 141 6.77 18.68 3.18
C LYS A 141 7.39 18.14 1.89
N ALA A 142 8.65 17.73 1.93
CA ALA A 142 9.32 17.11 0.77
C ALA A 142 8.64 15.79 0.36
N ILE A 143 8.33 14.94 1.34
CA ILE A 143 7.63 13.66 1.16
C ILE A 143 6.22 13.88 0.59
N SER A 144 5.47 14.85 1.12
CA SER A 144 4.13 15.19 0.62
C SER A 144 4.13 15.59 -0.85
N LYS A 145 5.18 16.28 -1.31
CA LYS A 145 5.36 16.62 -2.73
C LYS A 145 5.61 15.38 -3.60
N SER A 146 6.28 14.37 -3.07
CA SER A 146 6.48 13.08 -3.78
C SER A 146 5.18 12.27 -3.85
N LEU A 147 4.37 12.30 -2.78
CA LEU A 147 3.08 11.60 -2.71
C LEU A 147 1.97 12.27 -3.55
N SER A 148 2.10 13.58 -3.87
CA SER A 148 1.13 14.27 -4.75
C SER A 148 1.22 13.85 -6.23
N GLY A 149 2.21 13.01 -6.59
CA GLY A 149 2.47 12.60 -7.96
C GLY A 149 3.19 13.65 -8.81
N ASP A 150 3.51 14.83 -8.26
CA ASP A 150 4.22 15.89 -8.97
C ASP A 150 5.60 15.42 -9.45
N PHE A 151 6.33 14.71 -8.57
CA PHE A 151 7.63 14.13 -8.92
C PHE A 151 7.52 13.09 -10.04
N GLU A 152 6.52 12.22 -9.97
CA GLU A 152 6.28 11.19 -11.00
C GLU A 152 5.94 11.84 -12.35
N LYS A 153 5.17 12.94 -12.34
CA LYS A 153 4.85 13.72 -13.54
C LYS A 153 6.09 14.35 -14.15
N GLU A 154 6.92 15.03 -13.34
CA GLU A 154 8.19 15.61 -13.78
C GLU A 154 9.12 14.53 -14.38
N LEU A 155 9.21 13.36 -13.72
CA LEU A 155 10.00 12.23 -14.21
C LEU A 155 9.49 11.67 -15.54
N LYS A 156 8.17 11.49 -15.69
CA LYS A 156 7.55 11.06 -16.96
C LYS A 156 7.82 12.05 -18.08
N GLU A 157 7.74 13.35 -17.81
CA GLU A 157 8.07 14.40 -18.80
C GLU A 157 9.54 14.33 -19.22
N ALA A 158 10.47 14.14 -18.27
CA ALA A 158 11.90 13.98 -18.56
C ALA A 158 12.16 12.73 -19.41
N VAL A 159 11.57 11.60 -19.08
CA VAL A 159 11.68 10.36 -19.87
C VAL A 159 11.12 10.53 -21.28
N LEU A 160 10.00 11.23 -21.43
CA LEU A 160 9.45 11.51 -22.76
C LEU A 160 10.36 12.40 -23.60
N LYS A 161 11.02 13.43 -23.00
CA LYS A 161 12.03 14.25 -23.67
C LYS A 161 13.23 13.40 -24.12
N LEU A 162 13.75 12.56 -23.23
CA LEU A 162 14.86 11.66 -23.57
C LEU A 162 14.50 10.67 -24.69
N LYS A 163 13.30 10.10 -24.67
CA LYS A 163 12.80 9.22 -25.75
C LYS A 163 12.74 9.96 -27.09
N LYS A 164 12.25 11.21 -27.12
CA LYS A 164 12.22 12.03 -28.34
C LYS A 164 13.62 12.31 -28.87
N ILE A 165 14.57 12.66 -28.00
CA ILE A 165 15.95 12.89 -28.35
C ILE A 165 16.58 11.61 -28.95
N ARG A 166 16.36 10.46 -28.29
CA ARG A 166 16.83 9.15 -28.75
C ARG A 166 16.28 8.83 -30.15
N THR A 167 14.98 8.96 -30.36
CA THR A 167 14.37 8.70 -31.68
C THR A 167 14.92 9.61 -32.78
N LYS A 168 15.19 10.89 -32.43
CA LYS A 168 15.79 11.83 -33.37
C LYS A 168 17.21 11.42 -33.76
N ILE A 169 18.03 11.02 -32.78
CA ILE A 169 19.40 10.55 -33.03
C ILE A 169 19.39 9.23 -33.84
N GLU A 170 18.53 8.26 -33.47
CA GLU A 170 18.38 7.01 -34.21
C GLU A 170 17.98 7.27 -35.67
N GLY A 171 16.99 8.18 -35.87
CA GLY A 171 16.60 8.59 -37.24
C GLY A 171 17.73 9.26 -38.03
N GLU A 172 18.53 10.12 -37.40
CA GLU A 172 19.69 10.75 -38.05
C GLU A 172 20.79 9.72 -38.40
N ILE A 173 20.97 8.68 -37.60
CA ILE A 173 21.92 7.58 -37.86
C ILE A 173 21.42 6.69 -39.02
N ASP A 174 20.15 6.29 -38.99
CA ASP A 174 19.57 5.40 -40.00
C ASP A 174 19.45 6.05 -41.39
N PHE A 175 19.29 7.40 -41.46
CA PHE A 175 19.23 8.14 -42.71
C PHE A 175 20.60 8.66 -43.20
N ASN A 176 21.70 8.40 -42.47
CA ASN A 176 23.03 8.92 -42.77
C ASN A 176 23.76 8.17 -43.90
N ASP A 177 23.09 7.24 -44.64
CA ASP A 177 23.60 6.67 -45.90
C ASP A 177 23.47 7.64 -47.10
N GLN A 178 22.98 8.86 -46.89
CA GLN A 178 22.93 9.93 -47.90
C GLN A 178 23.36 11.26 -47.28
N ASP A 179 24.66 11.58 -47.42
CA ASP A 179 25.33 12.91 -47.29
C ASP A 179 24.55 14.04 -46.55
N THR A 180 24.28 13.89 -45.28
CA THR A 180 23.73 14.97 -44.47
C THR A 180 24.53 15.13 -43.17
N GLU A 181 25.21 16.28 -43.01
CA GLU A 181 25.94 16.62 -41.79
C GLU A 181 25.01 16.59 -40.56
N ILE A 182 25.39 15.83 -39.54
CA ILE A 182 24.69 15.77 -38.25
C ILE A 182 24.73 17.13 -37.58
N ASN A 183 23.60 17.84 -37.53
CA ASN A 183 23.52 19.14 -36.88
C ASN A 183 23.33 18.99 -35.35
N ILE A 184 24.40 18.64 -34.64
CA ILE A 184 24.44 18.41 -33.19
C ILE A 184 24.12 19.71 -32.39
N SER A 185 24.17 20.87 -33.01
CA SER A 185 23.96 22.16 -32.34
C SER A 185 22.51 22.37 -31.87
N SER A 186 21.51 21.83 -32.57
CA SER A 186 20.10 21.92 -32.21
C SER A 186 19.72 21.02 -31.01
N THR A 187 20.41 19.90 -30.85
CA THR A 187 20.14 18.91 -29.78
C THR A 187 20.70 19.37 -28.42
N LYS A 188 21.77 20.18 -28.40
CA LYS A 188 22.34 20.73 -27.15
C LYS A 188 21.46 21.79 -26.46
N THR A 189 20.52 22.39 -27.16
CA THR A 189 19.64 23.44 -26.60
C THR A 189 18.41 22.82 -25.90
N GLU A 190 18.07 21.57 -26.20
CA GLU A 190 16.91 20.88 -25.62
C GLU A 190 17.22 20.15 -24.28
N ILE A 191 18.53 20.09 -23.88
CA ILE A 191 19.00 19.41 -22.66
C ILE A 191 19.20 20.39 -21.47
N LYS A 192 19.03 21.69 -21.70
CA LYS A 192 19.03 22.71 -20.65
C LYS A 192 17.60 22.98 -20.18
#